data_e8e5e7bc67d25c5177a57757a2e4cc7f
#
_entry.id   e8e5e7bc67d25c5177a57757a2e4cc7f
#
_cell.length_a   1.000
_cell.length_b   1.000
_cell.length_c   1.000
_cell.angle_alpha   90.00
_cell.angle_beta   90.00
_cell.angle_gamma   90.00
#
_symmetry.space_group_name_H-M   'P 1'
#
loop_
_entity.id
_entity.type
_entity.pdbx_description
1 polymer ?
#
loop_
_entity_poly.entity_id
_entity_poly.type
_entity_poly.pdbx_seq_one_letter_code
_entity_poly.pdbx_strand_id
1 'polypeptide(L)'
;MGHPNCFGIRHLSPAGAYHLRSFLDEKQPDLILVEGPSDFNGLMDDMVREETKPPFAVMAFTKDSPIRTVLYPFAEYSPEYQAIVWAKEHGAQCRFMDLPSDVFLGIRRAGEGQASPEHTSGSASEHVYRL
;
A
#
# COMPACT_ATOMS: atom_id res chain seq x y z
N MET A 1 -20.91 -19.66 -2.26
CA MET A 1 -19.69 -18.83 -2.24
C MET A 1 -20.07 -17.37 -2.04
N GLY A 2 -19.48 -16.71 -1.06
CA GLY A 2 -19.69 -15.29 -0.86
C GLY A 2 -19.08 -14.46 -1.99
N HIS A 3 -19.72 -13.37 -2.35
CA HIS A 3 -19.12 -12.39 -3.25
C HIS A 3 -18.03 -11.60 -2.51
N PRO A 4 -16.95 -11.18 -3.20
CA PRO A 4 -15.95 -10.32 -2.59
C PRO A 4 -16.59 -8.97 -2.20
N ASN A 5 -16.22 -8.49 -1.02
CA ASN A 5 -16.59 -7.16 -0.59
C ASN A 5 -15.47 -6.19 -0.97
N CYS A 6 -15.81 -5.04 -1.55
CA CYS A 6 -14.84 -4.01 -1.91
C CYS A 6 -15.01 -2.80 -1.00
N PHE A 7 -13.90 -2.28 -0.50
CA PHE A 7 -13.84 -1.05 0.28
C PHE A 7 -12.86 -0.08 -0.38
N GLY A 8 -13.36 1.08 -0.82
CA GLY A 8 -12.52 2.13 -1.40
C GLY A 8 -11.76 2.89 -0.31
N ILE A 9 -10.44 2.97 -0.44
CA ILE A 9 -9.59 3.68 0.51
C ILE A 9 -9.08 5.01 -0.06
N ARG A 10 -8.82 5.94 0.84
CA ARG A 10 -7.97 7.09 0.61
C ARG A 10 -6.75 6.95 1.48
N HIS A 11 -5.57 6.93 0.86
CA HIS A 11 -4.31 6.78 1.58
C HIS A 11 -4.15 7.83 2.67
N LEU A 12 -3.58 7.44 3.80
CA LEU A 12 -3.32 8.31 4.95
C LEU A 12 -4.55 9.06 5.47
N SER A 13 -5.75 8.44 5.36
CA SER A 13 -7.00 9.01 5.83
C SER A 13 -7.42 8.44 7.18
N PRO A 14 -7.43 9.23 8.27
CA PRO A 14 -7.93 8.77 9.57
C PRO A 14 -9.39 8.34 9.54
N ALA A 15 -10.24 9.09 8.83
CA ALA A 15 -11.64 8.74 8.65
C ALA A 15 -11.80 7.45 7.85
N GLY A 16 -10.98 7.27 6.79
CA GLY A 16 -10.94 6.04 6.01
C GLY A 16 -10.55 4.82 6.86
N ALA A 17 -9.55 4.97 7.71
CA ALA A 17 -9.14 3.92 8.64
C ALA A 17 -10.23 3.55 9.65
N TYR A 18 -10.91 4.54 10.20
CA TYR A 18 -12.04 4.32 11.12
C TYR A 18 -13.17 3.54 10.45
N HIS A 19 -13.61 3.98 9.28
CA HIS A 19 -14.68 3.32 8.54
C HIS A 19 -14.29 1.94 8.04
N LEU A 20 -13.03 1.74 7.67
CA LEU A 20 -12.52 0.43 7.29
C LEU A 20 -12.59 -0.56 8.46
N ARG A 21 -12.19 -0.17 9.66
CA ARG A 21 -12.29 -1.04 10.83
C ARG A 21 -13.74 -1.44 11.11
N SER A 22 -14.67 -0.49 11.07
CA SER A 22 -16.11 -0.77 11.23
C SER A 22 -16.63 -1.73 10.17
N PHE A 23 -16.19 -1.58 8.92
CA PHE A 23 -16.54 -2.47 7.81
C PHE A 23 -15.98 -3.89 8.02
N LEU A 24 -14.73 -4.01 8.46
CA LEU A 24 -14.11 -5.30 8.77
C LEU A 24 -14.80 -5.99 9.96
N ASP A 25 -15.16 -5.24 11.00
CA ASP A 25 -15.90 -5.76 12.14
C ASP A 25 -17.31 -6.26 11.74
N GLU A 26 -17.95 -5.62 10.78
CA GLU A 26 -19.23 -6.08 10.24
C GLU A 26 -19.09 -7.33 9.38
N LYS A 27 -18.09 -7.36 8.47
CA LYS A 27 -17.94 -8.42 7.47
C LYS A 27 -17.22 -9.65 7.96
N GLN A 28 -16.35 -9.52 8.97
CA GLN A 28 -15.54 -10.61 9.53
C GLN A 28 -14.88 -11.48 8.45
N PRO A 29 -14.07 -10.90 7.55
CA PRO A 29 -13.46 -11.65 6.44
C PRO A 29 -12.36 -12.60 6.94
N ASP A 30 -12.22 -13.74 6.28
CA ASP A 30 -11.11 -14.68 6.49
C ASP A 30 -9.84 -14.25 5.74
N LEU A 31 -10.02 -13.47 4.65
CA LEU A 31 -8.94 -12.95 3.82
C LEU A 31 -9.18 -11.49 3.47
N ILE A 32 -8.16 -10.68 3.68
CA ILE A 32 -8.12 -9.26 3.28
C ILE A 32 -7.05 -9.10 2.20
N LEU A 33 -7.45 -8.54 1.07
CA LEU A 33 -6.54 -8.14 0.00
C LEU A 33 -6.38 -6.62 0.03
N VAL A 34 -5.15 -6.17 0.20
CA VAL A 34 -4.80 -4.75 0.33
C VAL A 34 -4.05 -4.30 -0.93
N GLU A 35 -4.38 -3.12 -1.44
CA GLU A 35 -3.62 -2.51 -2.52
C GLU A 35 -2.17 -2.24 -2.06
N GLY A 36 -1.23 -2.77 -2.81
CA GLY A 36 0.20 -2.64 -2.55
C GLY A 36 0.99 -3.75 -3.23
N PRO A 37 2.30 -3.55 -3.44
CA PRO A 37 3.13 -4.50 -4.16
C PRO A 37 3.17 -5.87 -3.49
N SER A 38 2.94 -6.92 -4.27
CA SER A 38 2.88 -8.30 -3.76
C SER A 38 4.21 -8.81 -3.19
N ASP A 39 5.33 -8.27 -3.60
CA ASP A 39 6.66 -8.58 -3.03
C ASP A 39 6.83 -8.05 -1.60
N PHE A 40 5.96 -7.14 -1.13
CA PHE A 40 5.94 -6.69 0.27
C PHE A 40 5.26 -7.69 1.23
N ASN A 41 4.64 -8.74 0.72
CA ASN A 41 3.98 -9.75 1.56
C ASN A 41 4.94 -10.40 2.58
N GLY A 42 6.21 -10.55 2.23
CA GLY A 42 7.23 -11.06 3.16
C GLY A 42 7.55 -10.14 4.34
N LEU A 43 7.15 -8.87 4.28
CA LEU A 43 7.36 -7.88 5.34
C LEU A 43 6.14 -7.67 6.23
N MET A 44 5.01 -8.30 5.92
CA MET A 44 3.74 -8.01 6.57
C MET A 44 3.76 -8.33 8.07
N ASP A 45 4.39 -9.44 8.44
CA ASP A 45 4.56 -9.81 9.85
C ASP A 45 5.47 -8.82 10.60
N ASP A 46 6.49 -8.30 9.93
CA ASP A 46 7.38 -7.30 10.50
C ASP A 46 6.68 -5.95 10.73
N MET A 47 5.75 -5.59 9.86
CA MET A 47 4.98 -4.34 9.97
C MET A 47 4.10 -4.28 11.22
N VAL A 48 3.69 -5.43 11.75
CA VAL A 48 2.78 -5.54 12.91
C VAL A 48 3.46 -6.11 14.15
N ARG A 49 4.79 -6.15 14.18
CA ARG A 49 5.54 -6.48 15.40
C ARG A 49 5.37 -5.39 16.45
N GLU A 50 5.47 -5.76 17.69
CA GLU A 50 5.36 -4.84 18.83
C GLU A 50 6.41 -3.72 18.77
N GLU A 51 7.60 -4.03 18.25
CA GLU A 51 8.70 -3.08 18.10
C GLU A 51 8.53 -2.14 16.92
N THR A 52 7.76 -2.54 15.90
CA THR A 52 7.50 -1.73 14.71
C THR A 52 6.34 -0.78 14.95
N LYS A 53 6.65 0.47 15.26
CA LYS A 53 5.63 1.48 15.54
C LYS A 53 5.56 2.51 14.40
N PRO A 54 4.36 2.79 13.86
CA PRO A 54 4.20 3.90 12.93
C PRO A 54 4.61 5.25 13.55
N PRO A 55 5.08 6.22 12.73
CA PRO A 55 5.18 6.12 11.27
C PRO A 55 6.41 5.35 10.80
N PHE A 56 6.24 4.55 9.75
CA PHE A 56 7.35 3.91 9.04
C PHE A 56 7.07 3.89 7.54
N ALA A 57 8.04 3.50 6.74
CA ALA A 57 7.85 3.33 5.30
C ALA A 57 8.54 2.06 4.80
N VAL A 58 7.94 1.42 3.81
CA VAL A 58 8.58 0.37 3.03
C VAL A 58 9.13 1.02 1.76
N MET A 59 10.38 0.74 1.45
CA MET A 59 11.07 1.29 0.30
C MET A 59 11.50 0.15 -0.65
N ALA A 60 11.15 0.29 -1.92
CA ALA A 60 11.72 -0.52 -2.98
C ALA A 60 12.62 0.35 -3.87
N PHE A 61 13.73 -0.20 -4.32
CA PHE A 61 14.66 0.51 -5.18
C PHE A 61 15.32 -0.43 -6.19
N THR A 62 15.71 0.13 -7.34
CA THR A 62 16.48 -0.60 -8.36
C THR A 62 17.96 -0.64 -7.97
N LYS A 63 18.64 -1.73 -8.33
CA LYS A 63 20.10 -1.85 -8.16
C LYS A 63 20.88 -1.19 -9.29
N ASP A 64 20.23 -0.98 -10.44
CA ASP A 64 20.84 -0.43 -11.64
C ASP A 64 20.85 1.10 -11.63
N SER A 65 21.85 1.68 -12.31
CA SER A 65 21.93 3.14 -12.47
C SER A 65 21.08 3.61 -13.68
N PRO A 66 20.29 4.71 -13.57
CA PRO A 66 20.06 5.49 -12.35
C PRO A 66 19.19 4.73 -11.33
N ILE A 67 19.53 4.86 -10.05
CA ILE A 67 18.74 4.27 -8.97
C ILE A 67 17.35 4.92 -8.96
N ARG A 68 16.32 4.08 -9.00
CA ARG A 68 14.92 4.47 -8.88
C ARG A 68 14.37 3.93 -7.58
N THR A 69 13.55 4.72 -6.93
CA THR A 69 12.99 4.38 -5.62
C THR A 69 11.49 4.61 -5.63
N VAL A 70 10.77 3.74 -4.96
CA VAL A 70 9.38 3.95 -4.59
C VAL A 70 9.25 3.76 -3.08
N LEU A 71 8.49 4.65 -2.45
CA LEU A 71 8.30 4.68 -1.01
C LEU A 71 6.81 4.53 -0.69
N TYR A 72 6.50 3.61 0.23
CA TYR A 72 5.15 3.39 0.74
C TYR A 72 5.11 3.77 2.23
N PRO A 73 4.60 4.96 2.56
CA PRO A 73 4.51 5.40 3.94
C PRO A 73 3.30 4.80 4.64
N PHE A 74 3.49 4.45 5.91
CA PHE A 74 2.44 3.97 6.80
C PHE A 74 2.41 4.80 8.07
N ALA A 75 1.26 5.37 8.37
CA ALA A 75 0.96 5.96 9.64
C ALA A 75 0.02 5.04 10.43
N GLU A 76 -0.11 5.25 11.72
CA GLU A 76 -1.05 4.50 12.56
C GLU A 76 -2.49 4.56 12.00
N TYR A 77 -2.87 5.69 11.43
CA TYR A 77 -4.18 5.94 10.83
C TYR A 77 -4.24 5.61 9.32
N SER A 78 -3.24 4.94 8.74
CA SER A 78 -3.33 4.47 7.36
C SER A 78 -4.33 3.33 7.26
N PRO A 79 -5.33 3.38 6.35
CA PRO A 79 -6.29 2.30 6.18
C PRO A 79 -5.63 0.95 5.90
N GLU A 80 -4.60 0.93 5.07
CA GLU A 80 -3.84 -0.27 4.73
C GLU A 80 -3.18 -0.89 5.97
N TYR A 81 -2.55 -0.07 6.81
CA TYR A 81 -1.94 -0.52 8.05
C TYR A 81 -2.99 -1.06 9.01
N GLN A 82 -4.11 -0.36 9.15
CA GLN A 82 -5.22 -0.80 10.00
C GLN A 82 -5.85 -2.11 9.54
N ALA A 83 -5.89 -2.36 8.23
CA ALA A 83 -6.33 -3.66 7.69
C ALA A 83 -5.40 -4.81 8.12
N ILE A 84 -4.08 -4.58 8.06
CA ILE A 84 -3.07 -5.57 8.46
C ILE A 84 -3.16 -5.84 9.98
N VAL A 85 -3.27 -4.78 10.78
CA VAL A 85 -3.43 -4.89 12.24
C VAL A 85 -4.70 -5.65 12.59
N TRP A 86 -5.83 -5.29 11.99
CA TRP A 86 -7.10 -5.97 12.21
C TRP A 86 -7.02 -7.46 11.88
N ALA A 87 -6.40 -7.81 10.75
CA ALA A 87 -6.21 -9.20 10.35
C ALA A 87 -5.42 -10.00 11.42
N LYS A 88 -4.34 -9.42 11.92
CA LYS A 88 -3.55 -10.04 13.00
C LYS A 88 -4.37 -10.22 14.29
N GLU A 89 -5.14 -9.21 14.67
CA GLU A 89 -5.98 -9.25 15.87
C GLU A 89 -7.07 -10.33 15.79
N HIS A 90 -7.58 -10.61 14.59
CA HIS A 90 -8.72 -11.53 14.37
C HIS A 90 -8.33 -12.88 13.75
N GLY A 91 -7.04 -13.11 13.53
CA GLY A 91 -6.57 -14.36 12.90
C GLY A 91 -6.93 -14.51 11.43
N ALA A 92 -7.27 -13.42 10.75
CA ALA A 92 -7.52 -13.41 9.31
C ALA A 92 -6.21 -13.35 8.51
N GLN A 93 -6.25 -13.83 7.28
CA GLN A 93 -5.14 -13.64 6.35
C GLN A 93 -5.17 -12.24 5.76
N CYS A 94 -4.01 -11.63 5.55
CA CYS A 94 -3.87 -10.35 4.87
C CYS A 94 -2.75 -10.44 3.83
N ARG A 95 -2.97 -9.88 2.63
CA ARG A 95 -1.99 -9.89 1.54
C ARG A 95 -2.07 -8.63 0.70
N PHE A 96 -0.92 -8.14 0.29
CA PHE A 96 -0.82 -7.19 -0.81
C PHE A 96 -1.09 -7.90 -2.14
N MET A 97 -1.89 -7.28 -3.01
CA MET A 97 -2.40 -7.93 -4.22
C MET A 97 -1.97 -7.28 -5.53
N ASP A 98 -1.22 -6.19 -5.48
CA ASP A 98 -0.81 -5.50 -6.69
C ASP A 98 0.46 -6.11 -7.31
N LEU A 99 0.80 -5.64 -8.50
CA LEU A 99 2.02 -6.06 -9.19
C LEU A 99 3.26 -5.88 -8.28
N PRO A 100 4.28 -6.74 -8.43
CA PRO A 100 5.53 -6.57 -7.71
C PRO A 100 6.20 -5.21 -8.02
N SER A 101 6.93 -4.68 -7.07
CA SER A 101 7.56 -3.35 -7.16
C SER A 101 8.54 -3.21 -8.33
N ASP A 102 9.22 -4.29 -8.73
CA ASP A 102 10.12 -4.31 -9.87
C ASP A 102 9.40 -4.08 -11.20
N VAL A 103 8.21 -4.66 -11.38
CA VAL A 103 7.34 -4.42 -12.54
C VAL A 103 6.89 -2.96 -12.56
N PHE A 104 6.50 -2.42 -11.41
CA PHE A 104 6.07 -1.03 -11.29
C PHE A 104 7.20 -0.05 -11.67
N LEU A 105 8.41 -0.28 -11.17
CA LEU A 105 9.60 0.51 -11.49
C LEU A 105 10.00 0.35 -12.97
N GLY A 106 9.78 -0.84 -13.56
CA GLY A 106 10.00 -1.11 -14.99
C GLY A 106 9.04 -0.35 -15.90
N ILE A 107 7.75 -0.30 -15.54
CA ILE A 107 6.73 0.45 -16.30
C ILE A 107 7.05 1.95 -16.30
N ARG A 108 7.45 2.52 -15.17
CA ARG A 108 7.87 3.92 -15.10
C ARG A 108 9.06 4.21 -16.01
N ARG A 109 10.01 3.29 -16.12
CA ARG A 109 11.15 3.41 -17.06
C ARG A 109 10.70 3.49 -18.51
N ALA A 110 9.71 2.72 -18.93
CA ALA A 110 9.16 2.74 -20.28
C ALA A 110 8.40 4.05 -20.59
N GLY A 111 7.69 4.62 -19.60
CA GLY A 111 6.96 5.87 -19.73
C GLY A 111 7.85 7.11 -19.83
N GLU A 112 8.99 7.14 -19.15
CA GLU A 112 9.92 8.27 -19.17
C GLU A 112 10.69 8.41 -20.49
N GLY A 113 10.79 7.33 -21.29
CA GLY A 113 11.40 7.36 -22.60
C GLY A 113 10.56 8.04 -23.69
N GLN A 114 9.32 8.39 -23.41
CA GLN A 114 8.37 8.98 -24.38
C GLN A 114 7.91 10.40 -24.04
N ALA A 115 8.33 10.98 -22.95
CA ALA A 115 7.91 12.32 -22.53
C ALA A 115 8.92 13.39 -22.98
N SER A 116 8.57 14.12 -24.05
CA SER A 116 9.09 15.47 -24.27
C SER A 116 8.61 16.39 -23.15
N PRO A 117 9.39 17.45 -22.79
CA PRO A 117 9.07 18.28 -21.64
C PRO A 117 7.90 19.23 -21.98
N GLU A 118 6.68 18.80 -21.72
CA GLU A 118 5.55 19.71 -21.65
C GLU A 118 4.91 19.64 -20.28
N HIS A 119 4.78 20.82 -19.69
CA HIS A 119 4.13 21.08 -18.41
C HIS A 119 2.74 20.46 -18.35
N THR A 120 2.54 19.45 -17.49
CA THR A 120 1.21 19.10 -17.05
C THR A 120 1.17 19.07 -15.53
N SER A 121 0.26 19.86 -14.98
CA SER A 121 -0.12 19.89 -13.58
C SER A 121 -0.52 18.49 -13.11
N GLY A 122 0.33 17.84 -12.32
CA GLY A 122 0.07 16.51 -11.78
C GLY A 122 -1.08 16.49 -10.78
N SER A 123 -1.85 15.42 -10.80
CA SER A 123 -2.93 15.21 -9.83
C SER A 123 -2.38 15.04 -8.40
N ALA A 124 -3.19 15.36 -7.40
CA ALA A 124 -2.82 15.31 -5.99
C ALA A 124 -2.29 13.93 -5.51
N SER A 125 -2.58 12.86 -6.25
CA SER A 125 -2.08 11.50 -5.96
C SER A 125 -0.61 11.30 -6.32
N GLU A 126 -0.08 12.03 -7.29
CA GLU A 126 1.35 11.94 -7.65
C GLU A 126 2.26 12.64 -6.64
N HIS A 127 1.74 13.61 -5.87
CA HIS A 127 2.53 14.31 -4.86
C HIS A 127 2.85 13.46 -3.62
N VAL A 128 2.02 12.49 -3.28
CA VAL A 128 2.24 11.60 -2.11
C VAL A 128 3.43 10.66 -2.33
N TYR A 129 3.76 10.36 -3.58
CA TYR A 129 4.84 9.44 -3.94
C TYR A 129 6.16 10.14 -4.32
N ARG A 130 6.23 11.47 -4.22
CA ARG A 130 7.40 12.29 -4.60
C ARG A 130 8.09 12.99 -3.42
N LEU A 131 7.95 12.48 -2.23
CA LEU A 131 8.77 12.94 -1.09
C LEU A 131 10.15 12.30 -1.12
#